data_509dd6babf3db2648be01883b89e39c6
#
_entry.id   509dd6babf3db2648be01883b89e39c6
#
_cell.length_a   1.000
_cell.length_b   1.000
_cell.length_c   1.000
_cell.angle_alpha   90.00
_cell.angle_beta   90.00
_cell.angle_gamma   90.00
#
_symmetry.space_group_name_H-M   'P 1'
#
loop_
_entity.id
_entity.type
_entity.pdbx_description
1 polymer ?
#
loop_
_entity_poly.entity_id
_entity_poly.type
_entity_poly.pdbx_seq_one_letter_code
_entity_poly.pdbx_strand_id
1 'polypeptide(L)'
;EVESKIGVGSTFTVTIPCRIASQEETQAKREISSSDKKSLCGVKILLTEDNDLNAEIATELLQEEGCTVDRAKDGVECVDMLEKAANGTYQLILMDVQMPVMNGYDAATKIRRMDDPQKAEIPIIAMTANAFSEDKQAALEAGMNDHVAKPINMNVLVPTIRKYL
;
A
#
# COMPACT_ATOMS: atom_id res chain seq x y z
N GLU A 1 -27.34 18.10 0.75
CA GLU A 1 -28.33 18.57 1.73
C GLU A 1 -27.97 17.99 3.10
N VAL A 2 -28.27 18.72 4.14
CA VAL A 2 -28.07 18.27 5.54
C VAL A 2 -29.35 18.53 6.32
N GLU A 3 -29.85 17.48 6.93
CA GLU A 3 -30.97 17.58 7.89
C GLU A 3 -30.48 17.15 9.26
N SER A 4 -30.66 17.98 10.28
CA SER A 4 -30.19 17.68 11.64
C SER A 4 -31.21 18.14 12.68
N LYS A 5 -31.42 17.28 13.70
CA LYS A 5 -32.27 17.59 14.85
C LYS A 5 -31.55 17.18 16.12
N ILE A 6 -31.40 18.12 17.04
CA ILE A 6 -30.75 17.89 18.34
C ILE A 6 -31.43 16.73 19.09
N GLY A 7 -30.64 15.78 19.54
CA GLY A 7 -31.09 14.57 20.26
C GLY A 7 -31.69 13.46 19.37
N VAL A 8 -31.78 13.67 18.05
CA VAL A 8 -32.29 12.67 17.09
C VAL A 8 -31.19 12.17 16.16
N GLY A 9 -30.35 13.09 15.67
CA GLY A 9 -29.26 12.79 14.74
C GLY A 9 -29.19 13.73 13.54
N SER A 10 -28.27 13.41 12.60
CA SER A 10 -28.07 14.17 11.36
C SER A 10 -28.07 13.25 10.16
N THR A 11 -28.73 13.67 9.08
CA THR A 11 -28.72 12.99 7.79
C THR A 11 -27.99 13.86 6.78
N PHE A 12 -27.00 13.29 6.11
CA PHE A 12 -26.25 13.93 5.03
C PHE A 12 -26.63 13.28 3.70
N THR A 13 -27.19 14.06 2.78
CA THR A 13 -27.57 13.60 1.43
C THR A 13 -26.61 14.20 0.41
N VAL A 14 -25.87 13.34 -0.33
CA VAL A 14 -24.99 13.75 -1.42
C VAL A 14 -25.58 13.26 -2.73
N THR A 15 -25.89 14.18 -3.65
CA THR A 15 -26.37 13.87 -4.99
C THR A 15 -25.26 14.12 -6.00
N ILE A 16 -24.80 13.09 -6.67
CA ILE A 16 -23.74 13.17 -7.67
C ILE A 16 -24.34 12.84 -9.04
N PRO A 17 -24.37 13.78 -10.01
CA PRO A 17 -24.78 13.49 -11.36
C PRO A 17 -23.72 12.64 -12.05
N CYS A 18 -24.11 11.45 -12.50
CA CYS A 18 -23.20 10.52 -13.20
C CYS A 18 -23.74 10.25 -14.60
N ARG A 19 -22.83 10.21 -15.59
CA ARG A 19 -23.15 9.69 -16.92
C ARG A 19 -23.05 8.17 -16.88
N ILE A 20 -24.07 7.47 -17.38
CA ILE A 20 -23.99 6.02 -17.55
C ILE A 20 -23.02 5.75 -18.71
N ALA A 21 -21.95 5.00 -18.45
CA ALA A 21 -21.01 4.60 -19.49
C ALA A 21 -21.67 3.62 -20.47
N SER A 22 -21.33 3.73 -21.76
CA SER A 22 -21.80 2.77 -22.75
C SER A 22 -21.15 1.40 -22.55
N GLN A 23 -21.79 0.34 -23.07
CA GLN A 23 -21.22 -1.01 -23.00
C GLN A 23 -19.85 -1.09 -23.71
N GLU A 24 -19.66 -0.31 -24.80
CA GLU A 24 -18.40 -0.23 -25.55
C GLU A 24 -17.29 0.44 -24.72
N GLU A 25 -17.60 1.52 -23.99
CA GLU A 25 -16.64 2.18 -23.07
C GLU A 25 -16.24 1.26 -21.92
N THR A 26 -17.15 0.41 -21.45
CA THR A 26 -16.89 -0.56 -20.37
C THR A 26 -16.07 -1.75 -20.87
N GLN A 27 -16.32 -2.22 -22.11
CA GLN A 27 -15.56 -3.30 -22.74
C GLN A 27 -14.14 -2.84 -23.12
N ALA A 28 -13.98 -1.68 -23.73
CA ALA A 28 -12.67 -1.13 -24.05
C ALA A 28 -11.78 -0.97 -22.82
N LYS A 29 -12.33 -0.55 -21.66
CA LYS A 29 -11.60 -0.53 -20.39
C LYS A 29 -11.20 -1.93 -19.88
N ARG A 30 -12.05 -2.94 -20.10
CA ARG A 30 -11.75 -4.34 -19.73
C ARG A 30 -10.68 -4.95 -20.63
N GLU A 31 -10.69 -4.66 -21.92
CA GLU A 31 -9.70 -5.20 -22.87
C GLU A 31 -8.31 -4.57 -22.70
N ILE A 32 -8.22 -3.27 -22.38
CA ILE A 32 -6.94 -2.61 -22.05
C ILE A 32 -6.37 -3.17 -20.72
N SER A 33 -7.22 -3.66 -19.82
CA SER A 33 -6.78 -4.26 -18.54
C SER A 33 -6.34 -5.72 -18.67
N SER A 34 -6.64 -6.42 -19.77
CA SER A 34 -6.40 -7.87 -19.89
C SER A 34 -5.19 -8.27 -20.73
N SER A 35 -4.58 -7.36 -21.52
CA SER A 35 -3.55 -7.75 -22.49
C SER A 35 -2.08 -7.59 -22.05
N ASP A 36 -1.79 -6.89 -20.92
CA ASP A 36 -0.40 -6.66 -20.48
C ASP A 36 -0.16 -6.83 -18.96
N LYS A 37 -1.08 -7.45 -18.24
CA LYS A 37 -0.87 -7.75 -16.83
C LYS A 37 0.13 -8.91 -16.70
N LYS A 38 1.42 -8.60 -16.60
CA LYS A 38 2.33 -9.51 -15.89
C LYS A 38 1.76 -9.63 -14.49
N SER A 39 1.11 -10.74 -14.20
CA SER A 39 0.61 -11.07 -12.87
C SER A 39 1.75 -10.90 -11.86
N LEU A 40 1.46 -10.42 -10.66
CA LEU A 40 2.38 -10.43 -9.52
C LEU A 40 2.39 -11.82 -8.86
N CYS A 41 2.04 -12.87 -9.61
CA CYS A 41 2.01 -14.24 -9.10
C CYS A 41 3.37 -14.65 -8.52
N GLY A 42 3.33 -15.17 -7.30
CA GLY A 42 4.52 -15.63 -6.59
C GLY A 42 5.29 -14.53 -5.86
N VAL A 43 4.87 -13.27 -5.96
CA VAL A 43 5.44 -12.18 -5.17
C VAL A 43 4.87 -12.25 -3.76
N LYS A 44 5.75 -12.31 -2.76
CA LYS A 44 5.38 -12.25 -1.35
C LYS A 44 5.74 -10.88 -0.77
N ILE A 45 4.73 -10.19 -0.29
CA ILE A 45 4.81 -8.81 0.22
C ILE A 45 4.65 -8.81 1.74
N LEU A 46 5.51 -8.06 2.43
CA LEU A 46 5.29 -7.71 3.83
C LEU A 46 4.56 -6.37 3.90
N LEU A 47 3.28 -6.42 4.25
CA LEU A 47 2.43 -5.25 4.42
C LEU A 47 2.50 -4.77 5.88
N THR A 48 2.89 -3.52 6.09
CA THR A 48 2.93 -2.90 7.42
C THR A 48 1.85 -1.83 7.49
N GLU A 49 0.80 -2.09 8.26
CA GLU A 49 -0.40 -1.25 8.40
C GLU A 49 -1.05 -1.52 9.75
N ASP A 50 -1.25 -0.50 10.58
CA ASP A 50 -1.81 -0.61 11.93
C ASP A 50 -3.33 -0.76 11.94
N ASN A 51 -4.02 -0.16 10.96
CA ASN A 51 -5.48 -0.24 10.85
C ASN A 51 -5.93 -1.57 10.23
N ASP A 52 -6.73 -2.34 10.97
CA ASP A 52 -7.18 -3.67 10.54
C ASP A 52 -7.97 -3.63 9.23
N LEU A 53 -8.86 -2.65 9.06
CA LEU A 53 -9.67 -2.53 7.84
C LEU A 53 -8.82 -2.16 6.61
N ASN A 54 -7.89 -1.20 6.78
CA ASN A 54 -6.98 -0.84 5.69
C ASN A 54 -6.11 -2.02 5.27
N ALA A 55 -5.60 -2.78 6.25
CA ALA A 55 -4.78 -3.95 5.99
C ALA A 55 -5.57 -5.05 5.27
N GLU A 56 -6.83 -5.30 5.66
CA GLU A 56 -7.70 -6.26 5.00
C GLU A 56 -7.94 -5.88 3.54
N ILE A 57 -8.35 -4.62 3.29
CA ILE A 57 -8.58 -4.11 1.93
C ILE A 57 -7.31 -4.21 1.07
N ALA A 58 -6.16 -3.78 1.59
CA ALA A 58 -4.90 -3.86 0.87
C ALA A 58 -4.50 -5.31 0.56
N THR A 59 -4.71 -6.21 1.52
CA THR A 59 -4.40 -7.64 1.35
C THR A 59 -5.27 -8.27 0.28
N GLU A 60 -6.59 -8.04 0.28
CA GLU A 60 -7.49 -8.56 -0.74
C GLU A 60 -7.12 -8.07 -2.14
N LEU A 61 -6.88 -6.75 -2.30
CA LEU A 61 -6.49 -6.16 -3.57
C LEU A 61 -5.16 -6.72 -4.12
N LEU A 62 -4.18 -6.96 -3.25
CA LEU A 62 -2.90 -7.55 -3.63
C LEU A 62 -3.03 -9.04 -3.97
N GLN A 63 -3.88 -9.77 -3.25
CA GLN A 63 -4.16 -11.18 -3.54
C GLN A 63 -4.91 -11.36 -4.86
N GLU A 64 -5.80 -10.45 -5.25
CA GLU A 64 -6.43 -10.43 -6.58
C GLU A 64 -5.39 -10.28 -7.72
N GLU A 65 -4.27 -9.61 -7.47
CA GLU A 65 -3.13 -9.50 -8.42
C GLU A 65 -2.18 -10.72 -8.34
N GLY A 66 -2.43 -11.68 -7.47
CA GLY A 66 -1.68 -12.93 -7.33
C GLY A 66 -0.54 -12.89 -6.29
N CYS A 67 -0.45 -11.84 -5.48
CA CYS A 67 0.52 -11.75 -4.38
C CYS A 67 0.15 -12.64 -3.20
N THR A 68 1.17 -13.03 -2.42
CA THR A 68 1.00 -13.51 -1.04
C THR A 68 1.36 -12.37 -0.09
N VAL A 69 0.57 -12.14 0.94
CA VAL A 69 0.75 -11.01 1.86
C VAL A 69 0.84 -11.53 3.29
N ASP A 70 1.92 -11.16 3.99
CA ASP A 70 2.00 -11.24 5.44
C ASP A 70 1.85 -9.81 6.00
N ARG A 71 1.17 -9.66 7.12
CA ARG A 71 0.94 -8.36 7.76
C ARG A 71 1.77 -8.19 9.01
N ALA A 72 2.37 -7.01 9.17
CA ALA A 72 2.87 -6.45 10.42
C ALA A 72 1.98 -5.27 10.86
N LYS A 73 1.73 -5.11 12.16
CA LYS A 73 0.83 -4.08 12.71
C LYS A 73 1.54 -2.76 13.03
N ASP A 74 2.85 -2.77 13.08
CA ASP A 74 3.68 -1.59 13.31
C ASP A 74 5.11 -1.81 12.79
N GLY A 75 5.94 -0.77 12.88
CA GLY A 75 7.32 -0.84 12.42
C GLY A 75 8.19 -1.81 13.21
N VAL A 76 7.88 -2.08 14.49
CA VAL A 76 8.65 -3.04 15.30
C VAL A 76 8.39 -4.46 14.82
N GLU A 77 7.12 -4.81 14.63
CA GLU A 77 6.73 -6.12 14.13
C GLU A 77 7.27 -6.36 12.72
N CYS A 78 7.26 -5.33 11.86
CA CYS A 78 7.83 -5.40 10.52
C CYS A 78 9.33 -5.76 10.54
N VAL A 79 10.13 -5.05 11.35
CA VAL A 79 11.56 -5.30 11.52
C VAL A 79 11.79 -6.71 12.05
N ASP A 80 11.06 -7.12 13.07
CA ASP A 80 11.15 -8.44 13.70
C ASP A 80 10.81 -9.58 12.71
N MET A 81 9.74 -9.41 11.94
CA MET A 81 9.34 -10.39 10.92
C MET A 81 10.40 -10.52 9.82
N LEU A 82 10.95 -9.39 9.36
CA LEU A 82 12.02 -9.39 8.36
C LEU A 82 13.30 -10.04 8.90
N GLU A 83 13.69 -9.75 10.15
CA GLU A 83 14.87 -10.38 10.78
C GLU A 83 14.75 -11.89 10.89
N LYS A 84 13.58 -12.40 11.25
CA LYS A 84 13.32 -13.83 11.43
C LYS A 84 13.09 -14.59 10.11
N ALA A 85 12.74 -13.88 9.06
CA ALA A 85 12.50 -14.49 7.76
C ALA A 85 13.80 -14.99 7.12
N ALA A 86 13.71 -16.10 6.38
CA ALA A 86 14.79 -16.52 5.51
C ALA A 86 14.98 -15.50 4.36
N ASN A 87 16.20 -15.36 3.87
CA ASN A 87 16.50 -14.47 2.76
C ASN A 87 15.66 -14.81 1.53
N GLY A 88 15.13 -13.79 0.87
CA GLY A 88 14.24 -13.93 -0.29
C GLY A 88 12.80 -14.34 0.05
N THR A 89 12.43 -14.46 1.35
CA THR A 89 11.04 -14.71 1.75
C THR A 89 10.12 -13.60 1.26
N TYR A 90 10.49 -12.35 1.48
CA TYR A 90 9.76 -11.18 0.99
C TYR A 90 10.53 -10.54 -0.16
N GLN A 91 9.81 -10.13 -1.21
CA GLN A 91 10.36 -9.42 -2.35
C GLN A 91 10.22 -7.90 -2.20
N LEU A 92 9.29 -7.45 -1.35
CA LEU A 92 8.97 -6.05 -1.18
C LEU A 92 8.25 -5.81 0.14
N ILE A 93 8.43 -4.61 0.70
CA ILE A 93 7.67 -4.11 1.85
C ILE A 93 6.77 -2.96 1.41
N LEU A 94 5.47 -3.05 1.72
CA LEU A 94 4.55 -1.91 1.70
C LEU A 94 4.45 -1.36 3.12
N MET A 95 4.89 -0.12 3.33
CA MET A 95 5.08 0.46 4.65
C MET A 95 4.19 1.68 4.85
N ASP A 96 3.21 1.58 5.74
CA ASP A 96 2.55 2.79 6.24
C ASP A 96 3.54 3.68 6.96
N VAL A 97 3.47 4.96 6.68
CA VAL A 97 4.32 5.96 7.32
C VAL A 97 3.84 6.28 8.73
N GLN A 98 2.53 6.39 8.93
CA GLN A 98 1.93 6.84 10.19
C GLN A 98 1.40 5.67 11.00
N MET A 99 2.24 5.12 11.87
CA MET A 99 1.88 4.03 12.76
C MET A 99 2.30 4.32 14.20
N PRO A 100 1.60 3.73 15.20
CA PRO A 100 1.99 3.80 16.60
C PRO A 100 3.27 2.99 16.85
N VAL A 101 3.87 3.17 18.02
CA VAL A 101 5.06 2.48 18.53
C VAL A 101 6.32 2.81 17.71
N MET A 102 6.37 2.43 16.44
CA MET A 102 7.43 2.78 15.50
C MET A 102 6.80 3.14 14.16
N ASN A 103 7.03 4.37 13.72
CA ASN A 103 6.57 4.85 12.42
C ASN A 103 7.36 4.21 11.26
N GLY A 104 6.85 4.36 10.02
CA GLY A 104 7.46 3.75 8.85
C GLY A 104 8.86 4.27 8.52
N TYR A 105 9.17 5.54 8.80
CA TYR A 105 10.50 6.11 8.55
C TYR A 105 11.56 5.50 9.46
N ASP A 106 11.23 5.36 10.75
CA ASP A 106 12.14 4.73 11.72
C ASP A 106 12.35 3.25 11.41
N ALA A 107 11.27 2.55 11.00
CA ALA A 107 11.35 1.15 10.58
C ALA A 107 12.25 1.00 9.33
N ALA A 108 12.05 1.81 8.29
CA ALA A 108 12.90 1.80 7.10
C ALA A 108 14.37 2.07 7.44
N THR A 109 14.63 3.08 8.27
CA THR A 109 16.00 3.39 8.72
C THR A 109 16.66 2.21 9.45
N LYS A 110 15.90 1.48 10.29
CA LYS A 110 16.41 0.27 10.97
C LYS A 110 16.67 -0.86 9.98
N ILE A 111 15.77 -1.09 9.02
CA ILE A 111 15.93 -2.11 7.98
C ILE A 111 17.20 -1.84 7.18
N ARG A 112 17.45 -0.58 6.78
CA ARG A 112 18.66 -0.20 6.02
C ARG A 112 19.97 -0.38 6.78
N ARG A 113 19.90 -0.54 8.10
CA ARG A 113 21.06 -0.79 8.98
C ARG A 113 21.24 -2.25 9.39
N MET A 114 20.47 -3.17 8.83
CA MET A 114 20.64 -4.61 9.07
C MET A 114 21.96 -5.09 8.51
N ASP A 115 22.60 -6.02 9.21
CA ASP A 115 23.89 -6.60 8.79
C ASP A 115 23.76 -7.46 7.54
N ASP A 116 22.57 -8.03 7.28
CA ASP A 116 22.29 -8.82 6.10
C ASP A 116 21.94 -7.91 4.91
N PRO A 117 22.78 -7.84 3.86
CA PRO A 117 22.55 -6.97 2.72
C PRO A 117 21.24 -7.25 1.97
N GLN A 118 20.82 -8.53 1.89
CA GLN A 118 19.58 -8.89 1.19
C GLN A 118 18.35 -8.33 1.90
N LYS A 119 18.40 -8.23 3.23
CA LYS A 119 17.34 -7.60 4.02
C LYS A 119 17.46 -6.08 4.01
N ALA A 120 18.67 -5.57 4.14
CA ALA A 120 18.93 -4.14 4.14
C ALA A 120 18.55 -3.45 2.81
N GLU A 121 18.66 -4.15 1.68
CA GLU A 121 18.38 -3.63 0.34
C GLU A 121 16.96 -3.95 -0.16
N ILE A 122 16.13 -4.65 0.64
CA ILE A 122 14.76 -4.98 0.23
C ILE A 122 14.00 -3.72 -0.21
N PRO A 123 13.28 -3.73 -1.35
CA PRO A 123 12.49 -2.59 -1.76
C PRO A 123 11.41 -2.24 -0.73
N ILE A 124 11.34 -0.96 -0.35
CA ILE A 124 10.32 -0.42 0.57
C ILE A 124 9.54 0.67 -0.16
N ILE A 125 8.23 0.49 -0.30
CA ILE A 125 7.31 1.48 -0.85
C ILE A 125 6.49 2.07 0.29
N ALA A 126 6.60 3.40 0.49
CA ALA A 126 5.82 4.11 1.49
C ALA A 126 4.34 4.18 1.08
N MET A 127 3.44 4.02 2.04
CA MET A 127 2.03 4.36 1.90
C MET A 127 1.76 5.62 2.74
N THR A 128 1.43 6.73 2.09
CA THR A 128 1.29 8.04 2.73
C THR A 128 -0.14 8.57 2.65
N ALA A 129 -0.59 9.30 3.68
CA ALA A 129 -1.88 9.99 3.65
C ALA A 129 -1.89 11.16 2.64
N ASN A 130 -0.73 11.74 2.36
CA ASN A 130 -0.56 12.88 1.45
C ASN A 130 0.45 12.55 0.35
N ALA A 131 0.11 12.92 -0.89
CA ALA A 131 1.02 12.82 -2.04
C ALA A 131 1.93 14.06 -2.21
N PHE A 132 2.09 14.89 -1.17
CA PHE A 132 2.89 16.11 -1.25
C PHE A 132 4.39 15.81 -1.27
N SER A 133 5.14 16.73 -1.87
CA SER A 133 6.58 16.61 -2.08
C SER A 133 7.40 16.41 -0.79
N GLU A 134 6.90 16.87 0.35
CA GLU A 134 7.58 16.75 1.64
C GLU A 134 7.59 15.29 2.16
N ASP A 135 6.46 14.59 2.11
CA ASP A 135 6.36 13.19 2.54
C ASP A 135 7.20 12.27 1.64
N LYS A 136 7.24 12.58 0.34
CA LYS A 136 8.10 11.87 -0.60
C LYS A 136 9.58 12.02 -0.27
N GLN A 137 10.00 13.25 0.01
CA GLN A 137 11.38 13.52 0.35
C GLN A 137 11.79 12.82 1.65
N ALA A 138 10.94 12.89 2.68
CA ALA A 138 11.18 12.23 3.95
C ALA A 138 11.26 10.69 3.80
N ALA A 139 10.43 10.08 2.94
CA ALA A 139 10.49 8.65 2.65
C ALA A 139 11.83 8.26 2.01
N LEU A 140 12.29 9.03 1.03
CA LEU A 140 13.59 8.80 0.37
C LEU A 140 14.76 8.97 1.35
N GLU A 141 14.73 9.99 2.20
CA GLU A 141 15.77 10.25 3.23
C GLU A 141 15.82 9.13 4.28
N ALA A 142 14.67 8.51 4.60
CA ALA A 142 14.60 7.34 5.45
C ALA A 142 15.09 6.04 4.77
N GLY A 143 15.41 6.11 3.47
CA GLY A 143 15.89 4.97 2.68
C GLY A 143 14.79 4.15 2.02
N MET A 144 13.55 4.64 1.91
CA MET A 144 12.51 4.02 1.12
C MET A 144 12.74 4.25 -0.38
N ASN A 145 12.23 3.36 -1.22
CA ASN A 145 12.50 3.36 -2.66
C ASN A 145 11.48 4.16 -3.47
N ASP A 146 10.22 4.16 -3.03
CA ASP A 146 9.12 4.87 -3.70
C ASP A 146 7.98 5.15 -2.71
N HIS A 147 6.91 5.76 -3.19
CA HIS A 147 5.72 6.03 -2.38
C HIS A 147 4.43 5.90 -3.20
N VAL A 148 3.33 5.60 -2.50
CA VAL A 148 1.97 5.63 -3.02
C VAL A 148 1.05 6.35 -2.02
N ALA A 149 0.08 7.08 -2.54
CA ALA A 149 -0.90 7.77 -1.70
C ALA A 149 -2.00 6.81 -1.22
N LYS A 150 -2.48 6.99 -0.01
CA LYS A 150 -3.73 6.42 0.48
C LYS A 150 -4.92 7.31 0.05
N PRO A 151 -6.08 6.75 -0.31
CA PRO A 151 -6.38 5.31 -0.39
C PRO A 151 -5.66 4.63 -1.55
N ILE A 152 -5.31 3.36 -1.35
CA ILE A 152 -4.54 2.57 -2.31
C ILE A 152 -5.29 2.49 -3.65
N ASN A 153 -4.59 2.88 -4.73
CA ASN A 153 -5.06 2.75 -6.11
C ASN A 153 -4.21 1.72 -6.84
N MET A 154 -4.79 0.58 -7.20
CA MET A 154 -4.07 -0.53 -7.85
C MET A 154 -3.50 -0.14 -9.21
N ASN A 155 -4.09 0.82 -9.93
CA ASN A 155 -3.53 1.32 -11.19
C ASN A 155 -2.22 2.10 -10.99
N VAL A 156 -1.90 2.53 -9.75
CA VAL A 156 -0.64 3.17 -9.38
C VAL A 156 0.26 2.17 -8.66
N LEU A 157 -0.28 1.41 -7.71
CA LEU A 157 0.49 0.49 -6.87
C LEU A 157 1.13 -0.64 -7.69
N VAL A 158 0.37 -1.31 -8.57
CA VAL A 158 0.89 -2.45 -9.36
C VAL A 158 2.07 -2.05 -10.26
N PRO A 159 2.00 -0.97 -11.06
CA PRO A 159 3.16 -0.50 -11.82
C PRO A 159 4.36 -0.12 -10.92
N THR A 160 4.10 0.48 -9.75
CA THR A 160 5.15 0.85 -8.79
C THR A 160 5.84 -0.41 -8.24
N ILE A 161 5.09 -1.44 -7.81
CA ILE A 161 5.67 -2.71 -7.37
C ILE A 161 6.53 -3.33 -8.46
N ARG A 162 6.03 -3.40 -9.69
CA ARG A 162 6.76 -4.01 -10.84
C ARG A 162 8.09 -3.35 -11.16
N LYS A 163 8.26 -2.10 -10.82
CA LYS A 163 9.51 -1.36 -11.03
C LYS A 163 10.65 -1.91 -10.17
N TYR A 164 10.32 -2.58 -9.06
CA TYR A 164 11.27 -3.05 -8.06
C TYR A 164 11.39 -4.58 -7.97
N LEU A 165 10.68 -5.31 -8.83
CA LEU A 165 10.78 -6.77 -9.00
C LEU A 165 11.64 -7.12 -10.21
#